data_32b2e4d40f666fba0bc82da375ee9124
#
_entry.id   32b2e4d40f666fba0bc82da375ee9124
#
_cell.length_a   1.000
_cell.length_b   1.000
_cell.length_c   1.000
_cell.angle_alpha   90.00
_cell.angle_beta   90.00
_cell.angle_gamma   90.00
#
_symmetry.space_group_name_H-M   'P 1'
#
loop_
_entity.id
_entity.type
_entity.pdbx_description
1 polymer ?
#
loop_
_entity_poly.entity_id
_entity_poly.type
_entity_poly.pdbx_seq_one_letter_code
_entity_poly.pdbx_strand_id
1 'polypeptide(L)'
;MSDDDLPAQRPDPYEAQYMSADGGILHERRRMPGWFFALMGVIGVVEIGASVAAMSVFPALLALPVLAAATLLLSHLRVVLTREHLHIQYGLWGPKVAVQDIVSMRVEPYSMMRYGGFGIRRSLDGYWAYSTPGGNGQCLVIEARDGNGGTRKLCVTLDRAAEFKQRIEEMQSSTRVRVAPASESAEGELHEVRAAGEEAAKRRA
;
A
#
# COMPACT_ATOMS: atom_id res chain seq x y z
N MET A 1 19.54 5.89 -19.27
CA MET A 1 18.62 6.88 -18.66
C MET A 1 18.45 6.38 -17.25
N SER A 2 19.11 7.05 -16.30
CA SER A 2 19.11 6.62 -14.89
C SER A 2 17.74 6.86 -14.29
N ASP A 3 17.26 5.91 -13.46
CA ASP A 3 15.96 5.98 -12.78
C ASP A 3 15.80 7.17 -11.81
N ASP A 4 16.87 7.95 -11.60
CA ASP A 4 16.91 9.11 -10.70
C ASP A 4 16.25 10.38 -11.27
N ASP A 5 15.84 10.39 -12.53
CA ASP A 5 15.29 11.58 -13.23
C ASP A 5 13.75 11.66 -13.23
N LEU A 6 13.04 10.77 -12.54
CA LEU A 6 11.59 10.92 -12.42
C LEU A 6 11.28 12.05 -11.44
N PRO A 7 10.69 13.18 -11.91
CA PRO A 7 10.38 14.30 -11.01
C PRO A 7 9.47 13.81 -9.89
N ALA A 8 9.82 14.15 -8.65
CA ALA A 8 9.01 13.86 -7.48
C ALA A 8 7.57 14.33 -7.77
N GLN A 9 6.65 13.39 -7.93
CA GLN A 9 5.27 13.72 -8.22
C GLN A 9 4.69 14.49 -7.03
N ARG A 10 4.27 15.72 -7.26
CA ARG A 10 3.59 16.51 -6.21
C ARG A 10 2.27 15.82 -5.88
N PRO A 11 1.91 15.68 -4.59
CA PRO A 11 0.61 15.16 -4.21
C PRO A 11 -0.51 16.01 -4.82
N ASP A 12 -1.55 15.37 -5.30
CA ASP A 12 -2.74 16.08 -5.73
C ASP A 12 -3.59 16.49 -4.51
N PRO A 13 -4.55 17.44 -4.65
CA PRO A 13 -5.35 17.91 -3.53
C PRO A 13 -6.09 16.78 -2.79
N TYR A 14 -6.46 15.71 -3.50
CA TYR A 14 -7.09 14.55 -2.90
C TYR A 14 -6.11 13.74 -2.06
N GLU A 15 -4.91 13.51 -2.57
CA GLU A 15 -3.84 12.82 -1.84
C GLU A 15 -3.45 13.58 -0.57
N ALA A 16 -3.34 14.91 -0.66
CA ALA A 16 -3.07 15.78 0.48
C ALA A 16 -4.17 15.66 1.56
N GLN A 17 -5.43 15.74 1.15
CA GLN A 17 -6.56 15.77 2.07
C GLN A 17 -6.87 14.42 2.69
N TYR A 18 -6.89 13.33 1.89
CA TYR A 18 -7.40 12.02 2.33
C TYR A 18 -6.31 10.99 2.62
N MET A 19 -5.10 11.17 2.10
CA MET A 19 -4.01 10.23 2.29
C MET A 19 -2.86 10.80 3.13
N SER A 20 -3.03 12.00 3.69
CA SER A 20 -2.00 12.71 4.45
C SER A 20 -0.68 12.86 3.67
N ALA A 21 -0.78 13.07 2.34
CA ALA A 21 0.39 13.11 1.48
C ALA A 21 1.28 14.33 1.72
N ASP A 22 0.78 15.40 2.33
CA ASP A 22 1.59 16.55 2.74
C ASP A 22 2.66 16.16 3.78
N GLY A 23 2.41 15.11 4.58
CA GLY A 23 3.40 14.47 5.47
C GLY A 23 4.00 13.21 4.86
N GLY A 24 3.75 12.93 3.59
CA GLY A 24 4.23 11.74 2.89
C GLY A 24 5.74 11.76 2.67
N ILE A 25 6.39 10.64 2.98
CA ILE A 25 7.82 10.43 2.74
C ILE A 25 8.05 10.01 1.29
N LEU A 26 7.14 9.17 0.78
CA LEU A 26 7.21 8.63 -0.57
C LEU A 26 5.79 8.47 -1.10
N HIS A 27 5.57 8.86 -2.36
CA HIS A 27 4.30 8.63 -3.01
C HIS A 27 4.50 8.19 -4.46
N GLU A 28 3.61 7.36 -4.95
CA GLU A 28 3.57 6.90 -6.33
C GLU A 28 2.12 6.85 -6.79
N ARG A 29 1.88 7.40 -7.97
CA ARG A 29 0.58 7.36 -8.63
C ARG A 29 0.72 6.73 -10.00
N ARG A 30 -0.02 5.65 -10.21
CA ARG A 30 -0.07 4.95 -11.49
C ARG A 30 -1.44 5.11 -12.12
N ARG A 31 -1.46 5.43 -13.40
CA ARG A 31 -2.68 5.53 -14.20
C ARG A 31 -2.86 4.26 -15.01
N MET A 32 -4.11 3.92 -15.27
CA MET A 32 -4.41 2.91 -16.27
C MET A 32 -3.90 3.35 -17.66
N PRO A 33 -3.36 2.42 -18.45
CA PRO A 33 -2.88 2.74 -19.79
C PRO A 33 -4.04 3.17 -20.71
N GLY A 34 -3.70 3.95 -21.75
CA GLY A 34 -4.68 4.52 -22.69
C GLY A 34 -5.58 3.49 -23.37
N TRP A 35 -5.07 2.28 -23.63
CA TRP A 35 -5.88 1.21 -24.23
C TRP A 35 -7.08 0.80 -23.35
N PHE A 36 -6.95 0.90 -22.03
CA PHE A 36 -8.08 0.65 -21.11
C PHE A 36 -9.23 1.63 -21.34
N PHE A 37 -8.92 2.92 -21.47
CA PHE A 37 -9.94 3.93 -21.74
C PHE A 37 -10.53 3.78 -23.14
N ALA A 38 -9.71 3.40 -24.12
CA ALA A 38 -10.19 3.08 -25.47
C ALA A 38 -11.18 1.92 -25.45
N LEU A 39 -10.86 0.84 -24.72
CA LEU A 39 -11.73 -0.32 -24.54
C LEU A 39 -13.07 0.07 -23.90
N MET A 40 -13.02 0.86 -22.81
CA MET A 40 -14.23 1.36 -22.15
C MET A 40 -15.07 2.23 -23.09
N GLY A 41 -14.43 3.05 -23.92
CA GLY A 41 -15.11 3.83 -24.96
C GLY A 41 -15.79 2.96 -26.01
N VAL A 42 -15.12 1.90 -26.50
CA VAL A 42 -15.70 0.95 -27.46
C VAL A 42 -16.92 0.25 -26.86
N ILE A 43 -16.83 -0.23 -25.61
CA ILE A 43 -17.96 -0.85 -24.92
C ILE A 43 -19.14 0.13 -24.84
N GLY A 44 -18.88 1.39 -24.49
CA GLY A 44 -19.92 2.44 -24.45
C GLY A 44 -20.59 2.68 -25.79
N VAL A 45 -19.82 2.72 -26.90
CA VAL A 45 -20.36 2.87 -28.26
C VAL A 45 -21.22 1.66 -28.66
N VAL A 46 -20.75 0.45 -28.34
CA VAL A 46 -21.52 -0.78 -28.62
C VAL A 46 -22.85 -0.78 -27.86
N GLU A 47 -22.85 -0.36 -26.59
CA GLU A 47 -24.04 -0.27 -25.75
C GLU A 47 -25.06 0.73 -26.29
N ILE A 48 -24.56 1.90 -26.73
CA ILE A 48 -25.42 2.90 -27.38
C ILE A 48 -26.01 2.34 -28.68
N GLY A 49 -25.20 1.70 -29.53
CA GLY A 49 -25.66 1.08 -30.77
C GLY A 49 -26.70 0.01 -30.55
N ALA A 50 -26.49 -0.86 -29.56
CA ALA A 50 -27.45 -1.88 -29.18
C ALA A 50 -28.77 -1.28 -28.67
N SER A 51 -28.74 -0.24 -27.89
CA SER A 51 -29.91 0.48 -27.39
C SER A 51 -30.70 1.14 -28.51
N VAL A 52 -30.04 1.72 -29.50
CA VAL A 52 -30.69 2.28 -30.70
C VAL A 52 -31.36 1.17 -31.54
N ALA A 53 -30.64 0.06 -31.77
CA ALA A 53 -31.17 -1.08 -32.53
C ALA A 53 -32.40 -1.74 -31.84
N ALA A 54 -32.41 -1.77 -30.53
CA ALA A 54 -33.52 -2.25 -29.71
C ALA A 54 -34.66 -1.24 -29.55
N MET A 55 -34.54 -0.03 -30.12
CA MET A 55 -35.48 1.09 -29.91
C MET A 55 -35.79 1.34 -28.41
N SER A 56 -34.81 1.11 -27.55
CA SER A 56 -34.97 1.24 -26.11
C SER A 56 -33.74 1.95 -25.51
N VAL A 57 -33.98 3.04 -24.81
CA VAL A 57 -32.92 3.79 -24.11
C VAL A 57 -32.56 3.20 -22.74
N PHE A 58 -33.40 2.25 -22.25
CA PHE A 58 -33.27 1.74 -20.90
C PHE A 58 -31.93 1.02 -20.64
N PRO A 59 -31.40 0.14 -21.52
CA PRO A 59 -30.10 -0.51 -21.31
C PRO A 59 -28.97 0.51 -21.21
N ALA A 60 -28.90 1.51 -22.10
CA ALA A 60 -27.87 2.54 -22.08
C ALA A 60 -27.96 3.42 -20.82
N LEU A 61 -29.16 3.77 -20.39
CA LEU A 61 -29.38 4.57 -19.19
C LEU A 61 -28.85 3.89 -17.92
N LEU A 62 -28.88 2.55 -17.88
CA LEU A 62 -28.36 1.78 -16.76
C LEU A 62 -26.86 1.48 -16.90
N ALA A 63 -26.43 1.06 -18.08
CA ALA A 63 -25.06 0.59 -18.30
C ALA A 63 -24.02 1.71 -18.37
N LEU A 64 -24.35 2.84 -19.02
CA LEU A 64 -23.38 3.93 -19.20
C LEU A 64 -22.94 4.59 -17.87
N PRO A 65 -23.80 4.89 -16.90
CA PRO A 65 -23.37 5.40 -15.60
C PRO A 65 -22.48 4.40 -14.85
N VAL A 66 -22.80 3.09 -14.91
CA VAL A 66 -22.00 2.03 -14.28
C VAL A 66 -20.62 1.95 -14.95
N LEU A 67 -20.57 2.00 -16.29
CA LEU A 67 -19.33 1.98 -17.04
C LEU A 67 -18.47 3.22 -16.73
N ALA A 68 -19.07 4.40 -16.67
CA ALA A 68 -18.40 5.65 -16.31
C ALA A 68 -17.85 5.57 -14.88
N ALA A 69 -18.66 5.13 -13.92
CA ALA A 69 -18.22 4.96 -12.53
C ALA A 69 -17.08 3.95 -12.42
N ALA A 70 -17.18 2.79 -13.07
CA ALA A 70 -16.12 1.79 -13.11
C ALA A 70 -14.82 2.35 -13.71
N THR A 71 -14.91 3.11 -14.81
CA THR A 71 -13.76 3.74 -15.45
C THR A 71 -13.08 4.75 -14.52
N LEU A 72 -13.84 5.59 -13.84
CA LEU A 72 -13.31 6.57 -12.88
C LEU A 72 -12.65 5.87 -11.67
N LEU A 73 -13.33 4.88 -11.11
CA LEU A 73 -12.85 4.16 -9.93
C LEU A 73 -11.59 3.36 -10.20
N LEU A 74 -11.44 2.77 -11.40
CA LEU A 74 -10.29 1.96 -11.77
C LEU A 74 -9.17 2.76 -12.45
N SER A 75 -9.34 4.07 -12.63
CA SER A 75 -8.40 4.90 -13.41
C SER A 75 -7.03 5.08 -12.76
N HIS A 76 -6.94 5.02 -11.44
CA HIS A 76 -5.72 5.37 -10.71
C HIS A 76 -5.46 4.44 -9.53
N LEU A 77 -4.22 4.00 -9.42
CA LEU A 77 -3.66 3.41 -8.20
C LEU A 77 -2.75 4.47 -7.55
N ARG A 78 -2.99 4.77 -6.29
CA ARG A 78 -2.20 5.69 -5.47
C ARG A 78 -1.60 4.94 -4.30
N VAL A 79 -0.32 5.15 -4.06
CA VAL A 79 0.37 4.59 -2.90
C VAL A 79 1.15 5.70 -2.23
N VAL A 80 0.87 5.92 -0.96
CA VAL A 80 1.51 6.97 -0.14
C VAL A 80 2.05 6.35 1.12
N LEU A 81 3.36 6.53 1.35
CA LEU A 81 4.02 6.18 2.58
C LEU A 81 4.15 7.41 3.46
N THR A 82 3.55 7.39 4.62
CA THR A 82 3.74 8.37 5.70
C THR A 82 4.62 7.78 6.80
N ARG A 83 4.93 8.55 7.83
CA ARG A 83 5.72 8.06 8.98
C ARG A 83 5.05 6.92 9.74
N GLU A 84 3.74 6.86 9.71
CA GLU A 84 2.97 5.89 10.48
C GLU A 84 2.32 4.81 9.64
N HIS A 85 1.94 5.15 8.40
CA HIS A 85 1.09 4.29 7.58
C HIS A 85 1.52 4.23 6.12
N LEU A 86 1.31 3.06 5.53
CA LEU A 86 1.27 2.86 4.09
C LEU A 86 -0.20 2.87 3.63
N HIS A 87 -0.54 3.88 2.84
CA HIS A 87 -1.85 4.01 2.22
C HIS A 87 -1.79 3.45 0.80
N ILE A 88 -2.66 2.50 0.51
CA ILE A 88 -2.82 1.92 -0.83
C ILE A 88 -4.24 2.22 -1.25
N GLN A 89 -4.43 2.93 -2.35
CA GLN A 89 -5.76 3.30 -2.81
C GLN A 89 -5.91 3.07 -4.29
N TYR A 90 -6.94 2.32 -4.64
CA TYR A 90 -7.35 2.09 -6.01
C TYR A 90 -8.71 2.77 -6.23
N GLY A 91 -8.73 3.84 -7.01
CA GLY A 91 -9.90 4.71 -7.10
C GLY A 91 -10.23 5.35 -5.74
N LEU A 92 -11.34 4.93 -5.14
CA LEU A 92 -11.81 5.42 -3.83
C LEU A 92 -11.57 4.43 -2.69
N TRP A 93 -11.11 3.20 -2.97
CA TRP A 93 -10.96 2.15 -1.98
C TRP A 93 -9.53 1.64 -1.88
N GLY A 94 -9.19 1.21 -0.69
CA GLY A 94 -7.93 0.53 -0.44
C GLY A 94 -7.57 0.46 1.04
N PRO A 95 -6.63 -0.41 1.40
CA PRO A 95 -6.20 -0.58 2.77
C PRO A 95 -5.26 0.54 3.22
N LYS A 96 -5.36 0.85 4.50
CA LYS A 96 -4.37 1.58 5.26
C LYS A 96 -3.66 0.58 6.17
N VAL A 97 -2.34 0.51 6.09
CA VAL A 97 -1.52 -0.43 6.86
C VAL A 97 -0.56 0.36 7.73
N ALA A 98 -0.57 0.11 9.03
CA ALA A 98 0.40 0.74 9.91
C ALA A 98 1.79 0.14 9.66
N VAL A 99 2.81 0.99 9.56
CA VAL A 99 4.20 0.57 9.28
C VAL A 99 4.71 -0.42 10.34
N GLN A 100 4.33 -0.21 11.60
CA GLN A 100 4.68 -1.09 12.72
C GLN A 100 4.06 -2.49 12.63
N ASP A 101 2.92 -2.63 11.94
CA ASP A 101 2.22 -3.91 11.78
C ASP A 101 2.75 -4.74 10.61
N ILE A 102 3.62 -4.17 9.77
CA ILE A 102 4.24 -4.88 8.66
C ILE A 102 5.26 -5.88 9.21
N VAL A 103 5.01 -7.17 8.95
CA VAL A 103 5.83 -8.29 9.44
C VAL A 103 6.89 -8.67 8.42
N SER A 104 6.51 -8.73 7.15
CA SER A 104 7.42 -9.09 6.07
C SER A 104 7.13 -8.31 4.80
N MET A 105 8.18 -8.06 4.03
CA MET A 105 8.08 -7.42 2.72
C MET A 105 9.05 -8.07 1.75
N ARG A 106 8.60 -8.24 0.51
CA ARG A 106 9.46 -8.65 -0.60
C ARG A 106 9.06 -7.95 -1.89
N VAL A 107 10.05 -7.73 -2.74
CA VAL A 107 9.83 -7.23 -4.10
C VAL A 107 9.94 -8.43 -5.03
N GLU A 108 8.92 -8.63 -5.87
CA GLU A 108 8.89 -9.72 -6.83
C GLU A 108 8.29 -9.25 -8.16
N PRO A 109 8.55 -9.93 -9.28
CA PRO A 109 7.85 -9.67 -10.52
C PRO A 109 6.35 -9.96 -10.36
N TYR A 110 5.52 -9.06 -10.88
CA TYR A 110 4.06 -9.27 -10.86
C TYR A 110 3.66 -10.39 -11.82
N SER A 111 2.98 -11.38 -11.31
CA SER A 111 2.46 -12.51 -12.10
C SER A 111 0.94 -12.42 -12.25
N MET A 112 0.47 -12.15 -13.48
CA MET A 112 -0.96 -12.14 -13.78
C MET A 112 -1.66 -13.48 -13.47
N MET A 113 -0.96 -14.60 -13.70
CA MET A 113 -1.51 -15.94 -13.43
C MET A 113 -1.72 -16.16 -11.94
N ARG A 114 -0.77 -15.73 -11.11
CA ARG A 114 -0.84 -15.91 -9.65
C ARG A 114 -1.88 -15.00 -9.00
N TYR A 115 -1.96 -13.75 -9.45
CA TYR A 115 -2.80 -12.73 -8.83
C TYR A 115 -4.15 -12.52 -9.52
N GLY A 116 -4.43 -13.24 -10.63
CA GLY A 116 -5.73 -13.24 -11.29
C GLY A 116 -6.01 -12.03 -12.18
N GLY A 117 -4.98 -11.37 -12.69
CA GLY A 117 -5.09 -10.21 -13.60
C GLY A 117 -4.89 -8.87 -12.91
N PHE A 118 -5.26 -7.78 -13.59
CA PHE A 118 -5.12 -6.41 -13.08
C PHE A 118 -6.35 -5.93 -12.33
N GLY A 119 -6.19 -4.84 -11.56
CA GLY A 119 -7.24 -4.24 -10.73
C GLY A 119 -7.13 -4.64 -9.27
N ILE A 120 -8.27 -4.65 -8.57
CA ILE A 120 -8.38 -5.18 -7.22
C ILE A 120 -8.78 -6.64 -7.33
N ARG A 121 -7.90 -7.56 -6.93
CA ARG A 121 -8.09 -9.00 -7.06
C ARG A 121 -7.69 -9.73 -5.77
N ARG A 122 -8.28 -10.89 -5.55
CA ARG A 122 -7.86 -11.81 -4.51
C ARG A 122 -7.24 -13.04 -5.15
N SER A 123 -5.97 -13.31 -4.84
CA SER A 123 -5.27 -14.49 -5.33
C SER A 123 -5.76 -15.76 -4.63
N LEU A 124 -5.49 -16.92 -5.22
CA LEU A 124 -5.76 -18.23 -4.61
C LEU A 124 -4.98 -18.41 -3.30
N ASP A 125 -3.80 -17.79 -3.18
CA ASP A 125 -2.95 -17.81 -1.98
C ASP A 125 -3.42 -16.82 -0.89
N GLY A 126 -4.56 -16.16 -1.11
CA GLY A 126 -5.16 -15.24 -0.14
C GLY A 126 -4.60 -13.81 -0.15
N TYR A 127 -3.75 -13.45 -1.12
CA TYR A 127 -3.27 -12.07 -1.29
C TYR A 127 -4.34 -11.18 -1.93
N TRP A 128 -4.49 -9.98 -1.40
CA TRP A 128 -5.19 -8.90 -2.09
C TRP A 128 -4.22 -8.17 -3.00
N ALA A 129 -4.41 -8.26 -4.29
CA ALA A 129 -3.60 -7.60 -5.29
C ALA A 129 -4.25 -6.27 -5.71
N TYR A 130 -3.47 -5.21 -5.66
CA TYR A 130 -3.79 -3.88 -6.17
C TYR A 130 -2.82 -3.61 -7.32
N SER A 131 -3.26 -3.80 -8.54
CA SER A 131 -2.36 -3.82 -9.68
C SER A 131 -2.88 -3.06 -10.89
N THR A 132 -1.97 -2.36 -11.55
CA THR A 132 -2.21 -1.70 -12.82
C THR A 132 -1.31 -2.32 -13.88
N PRO A 133 -1.78 -2.47 -15.13
CA PRO A 133 -0.93 -2.87 -16.23
C PRO A 133 0.12 -1.78 -16.54
N GLY A 134 1.26 -2.20 -17.05
CA GLY A 134 2.36 -1.29 -17.39
C GLY A 134 3.40 -1.14 -16.27
N GLY A 135 4.32 -0.18 -16.42
CA GLY A 135 5.45 0.00 -15.52
C GLY A 135 6.53 -1.07 -15.67
N ASN A 136 7.40 -1.19 -14.67
CA ASN A 136 8.51 -2.16 -14.67
C ASN A 136 8.06 -3.60 -14.33
N GLY A 137 6.76 -3.82 -14.12
CA GLY A 137 6.22 -5.15 -13.81
C GLY A 137 6.58 -5.68 -12.43
N GLN A 138 7.07 -4.84 -11.52
CA GLN A 138 7.38 -5.23 -10.14
C GLN A 138 6.19 -5.01 -9.21
N CYS A 139 6.14 -5.77 -8.14
CA CYS A 139 5.20 -5.55 -7.05
C CYS A 139 5.89 -5.65 -5.68
N LEU A 140 5.39 -4.86 -4.76
CA LEU A 140 5.69 -4.95 -3.34
C LEU A 140 4.67 -5.88 -2.68
N VAL A 141 5.13 -7.01 -2.21
CA VAL A 141 4.33 -7.97 -1.44
C VAL A 141 4.55 -7.69 0.03
N ILE A 142 3.45 -7.54 0.76
CA ILE A 142 3.43 -7.12 2.15
C ILE A 142 2.61 -8.11 2.96
N GLU A 143 3.13 -8.54 4.08
CA GLU A 143 2.37 -9.26 5.09
C GLU A 143 2.34 -8.41 6.37
N ALA A 144 1.16 -8.06 6.81
CA ALA A 144 0.95 -7.21 7.97
C ALA A 144 -0.03 -7.87 8.95
N ARG A 145 0.14 -7.58 10.23
CA ARG A 145 -0.82 -7.99 11.26
C ARG A 145 -2.15 -7.26 11.03
N ASP A 146 -3.24 -7.98 11.16
CA ASP A 146 -4.56 -7.38 11.20
C ASP A 146 -4.98 -7.16 12.66
N GLY A 147 -5.70 -6.08 12.95
CA GLY A 147 -6.15 -5.75 14.31
C GLY A 147 -6.94 -6.86 15.02
N ASN A 148 -7.40 -7.87 14.27
CA ASN A 148 -8.11 -9.04 14.77
C ASN A 148 -7.19 -10.27 15.04
N GLY A 149 -5.87 -10.08 15.05
CA GLY A 149 -4.90 -11.16 15.27
C GLY A 149 -4.58 -12.01 14.03
N GLY A 150 -5.16 -11.67 12.89
CA GLY A 150 -4.88 -12.31 11.61
C GLY A 150 -3.68 -11.70 10.88
N THR A 151 -3.33 -12.29 9.71
CA THR A 151 -2.34 -11.71 8.80
C THR A 151 -3.03 -11.26 7.52
N ARG A 152 -2.89 -9.98 7.21
CA ARG A 152 -3.31 -9.39 5.95
C ARG A 152 -2.19 -9.51 4.93
N LYS A 153 -2.47 -10.10 3.79
CA LYS A 153 -1.51 -10.31 2.70
C LYS A 153 -1.87 -9.40 1.53
N LEU A 154 -0.95 -8.53 1.13
CA LEU A 154 -1.15 -7.53 0.09
C LEU A 154 -0.07 -7.66 -0.98
N CYS A 155 -0.43 -7.37 -2.22
CA CYS A 155 0.49 -7.23 -3.35
C CYS A 155 0.13 -5.94 -4.09
N VAL A 156 1.08 -5.04 -4.26
CA VAL A 156 0.86 -3.73 -4.90
C VAL A 156 1.88 -3.54 -6.00
N THR A 157 1.43 -3.27 -7.23
CA THR A 157 2.34 -2.97 -8.34
C THR A 157 2.88 -1.55 -8.21
N LEU A 158 4.21 -1.43 -8.16
CA LEU A 158 4.93 -0.17 -8.00
C LEU A 158 6.17 -0.18 -8.91
N ASP A 159 6.49 0.97 -9.50
CA ASP A 159 7.74 1.16 -10.24
C ASP A 159 8.92 1.31 -9.28
N ARG A 160 8.67 1.90 -8.11
CA ARG A 160 9.66 2.15 -7.05
C ARG A 160 9.49 1.18 -5.87
N ALA A 161 9.10 -0.07 -6.13
CA ALA A 161 8.83 -1.08 -5.08
C ALA A 161 10.01 -1.29 -4.13
N ALA A 162 11.25 -1.29 -4.64
CA ALA A 162 12.46 -1.46 -3.84
C ALA A 162 12.68 -0.26 -2.89
N GLU A 163 12.42 0.96 -3.35
CA GLU A 163 12.57 2.18 -2.55
C GLU A 163 11.51 2.24 -1.44
N PHE A 164 10.26 1.89 -1.73
CA PHE A 164 9.22 1.77 -0.70
C PHE A 164 9.63 0.75 0.37
N LYS A 165 10.13 -0.43 -0.04
CA LYS A 165 10.62 -1.44 0.89
C LYS A 165 11.73 -0.90 1.78
N GLN A 166 12.76 -0.32 1.20
CA GLN A 166 13.90 0.23 1.93
C GLN A 166 13.46 1.29 2.95
N ARG A 167 12.61 2.23 2.54
CA ARG A 167 12.13 3.29 3.44
C ARG A 167 11.32 2.75 4.61
N ILE A 168 10.48 1.76 4.38
CA ILE A 168 9.72 1.12 5.46
C ILE A 168 10.67 0.40 6.43
N GLU A 169 11.68 -0.33 5.94
CA GLU A 169 12.68 -1.00 6.76
C GLU A 169 13.50 -0.02 7.61
N GLU A 170 13.93 1.11 7.03
CA GLU A 170 14.61 2.20 7.74
C GLU A 170 13.74 2.77 8.89
N MET A 171 12.47 2.98 8.64
CA MET A 171 11.53 3.49 9.65
C MET A 171 11.31 2.48 10.78
N GLN A 172 11.16 1.20 10.45
CA GLN A 172 10.99 0.14 11.45
C GLN A 172 12.25 -0.02 12.31
N SER A 173 13.44 0.05 11.72
CA SER A 173 14.71 -0.05 12.46
C SER A 173 14.91 1.14 13.42
N SER A 174 14.61 2.35 12.96
CA SER A 174 14.71 3.55 13.81
C SER A 174 13.73 3.54 14.99
N THR A 175 12.57 2.95 14.82
CA THR A 175 11.58 2.80 15.89
C THR A 175 12.02 1.75 16.92
N ARG A 176 12.63 0.65 16.47
CA ARG A 176 13.14 -0.40 17.38
C ARG A 176 14.29 0.11 18.26
N VAL A 177 15.20 0.90 17.68
CA VAL A 177 16.32 1.51 18.44
C VAL A 177 15.81 2.48 19.52
N ARG A 178 14.71 3.19 19.27
CA ARG A 178 14.13 4.13 20.22
C ARG A 178 13.43 3.46 21.41
N VAL A 179 12.97 2.23 21.26
CA VAL A 179 12.25 1.46 22.30
C VAL A 179 13.21 0.62 23.16
N ALA A 180 14.39 0.26 22.65
CA ALA A 180 15.33 -0.64 23.31
C ALA A 180 16.13 -0.10 24.53
N PRO A 181 16.36 1.20 24.78
CA PRO A 181 17.31 1.60 25.81
C PRO A 181 16.76 1.77 27.23
N ALA A 182 15.45 1.62 27.47
CA ALA A 182 14.89 1.92 28.79
C ALA A 182 14.81 0.72 29.76
N SER A 183 14.83 -0.51 29.28
CA SER A 183 14.68 -1.71 30.10
C SER A 183 16.00 -2.31 30.61
N GLU A 184 17.06 -2.23 29.81
CA GLU A 184 18.35 -2.83 30.17
C GLU A 184 19.14 -1.99 31.20
N SER A 185 19.01 -0.66 31.15
CA SER A 185 19.66 0.23 32.13
C SER A 185 19.01 0.18 33.51
N ALA A 186 17.71 -0.02 33.58
CA ALA A 186 16.99 -0.09 34.86
C ALA A 186 17.23 -1.41 35.63
N GLU A 187 17.39 -2.53 34.92
CA GLU A 187 17.71 -3.83 35.56
C GLU A 187 19.14 -3.91 36.03
N GLY A 188 20.10 -3.31 35.31
CA GLY A 188 21.48 -3.22 35.71
C GLY A 188 21.67 -2.40 36.99
N GLU A 189 21.01 -1.25 37.07
CA GLU A 189 21.09 -0.36 38.24
C GLU A 189 20.43 -0.97 39.49
N LEU A 190 19.33 -1.69 39.36
CA LEU A 190 18.65 -2.41 40.44
C LEU A 190 19.48 -3.59 40.96
N HIS A 191 20.22 -4.27 40.09
CA HIS A 191 21.10 -5.36 40.51
C HIS A 191 22.33 -4.86 41.29
N GLU A 192 22.90 -3.75 40.87
CA GLU A 192 24.07 -3.12 41.55
C GLU A 192 23.70 -2.55 42.92
N VAL A 193 22.56 -1.88 43.05
CA VAL A 193 22.05 -1.38 44.32
C VAL A 193 21.73 -2.51 45.32
N ARG A 194 21.21 -3.62 44.81
CA ARG A 194 20.88 -4.81 45.64
C ARG A 194 22.14 -5.53 46.12
N ALA A 195 23.15 -5.67 45.27
CA ALA A 195 24.45 -6.26 45.64
C ALA A 195 25.20 -5.42 46.67
N ALA A 196 25.21 -4.08 46.52
CA ALA A 196 25.82 -3.15 47.47
C ALA A 196 25.12 -3.16 48.85
N GLY A 197 23.79 -3.33 48.88
CA GLY A 197 23.01 -3.44 50.10
C GLY A 197 23.32 -4.73 50.88
N GLU A 198 23.49 -5.84 50.18
CA GLU A 198 23.80 -7.15 50.80
C GLU A 198 25.24 -7.21 51.39
N GLU A 199 26.18 -6.57 50.73
CA GLU A 199 27.55 -6.47 51.22
C GLU A 199 27.67 -5.55 52.43
N ALA A 200 26.89 -4.46 52.47
CA ALA A 200 26.83 -3.55 53.64
C ALA A 200 26.20 -4.22 54.88
N ALA A 201 25.20 -5.11 54.64
CA ALA A 201 24.58 -5.89 55.74
C ALA A 201 25.54 -6.95 56.33
N LYS A 202 26.38 -7.59 55.51
CA LYS A 202 27.39 -8.57 55.93
C LYS A 202 28.53 -7.95 56.76
N ARG A 203 28.84 -6.67 56.56
CA ARG A 203 29.90 -5.95 57.34
C ARG A 203 29.43 -5.47 58.72
N ARG A 204 28.13 -5.54 59.02
CA ARG A 204 27.53 -5.11 60.27
C ARG A 204 27.13 -6.27 61.24
N ALA A 205 27.27 -7.48 60.78
CA ALA A 205 27.09 -8.71 61.60
C ALA A 205 28.44 -9.31 61.97
#